data_42b9686cafbcfcf745cae70fb2220d83
#
_entry.id   42b9686cafbcfcf745cae70fb2220d83
#
_cell.length_a   1.000
_cell.length_b   1.000
_cell.length_c   1.000
_cell.angle_alpha   90.00
_cell.angle_beta   90.00
_cell.angle_gamma   90.00
#
_symmetry.space_group_name_H-M   'P 1'
#
loop_
_entity.id
_entity.type
_entity.pdbx_description
1 polymer ?
#
loop_
_entity_poly.entity_id
_entity_poly.type
_entity_poly.pdbx_seq_one_letter_code
_entity_poly.pdbx_strand_id
1 'polypeptide(L)'
;MNLHRMMMLAAATVMLLMASVSVQAQELTQRKHGSIMEQIQQSALHNDPDAEIKELLDYAATFKGTRYRSGASSPKGFDCSGFTSYVFSKFGYSLTRSSRSQINDGEKVEKNNLKPGDLVFFNGRAVGKRIGHVGIVTEVDSAKGQFKFIHASNSRGVTVSTSEEPYYKRRYVGACRPTK
;
A
#
# COMPACT_ATOMS: atom_id res chain seq x y z
N MET A 1 61.59 -44.15 0.58
CA MET A 1 60.18 -43.74 0.87
C MET A 1 59.31 -44.66 0.00
N ASN A 2 58.54 -45.56 0.63
CA ASN A 2 57.87 -46.65 -0.09
C ASN A 2 56.76 -46.17 -1.01
N LEU A 3 56.71 -46.63 -2.25
CA LEU A 3 55.70 -46.33 -3.27
C LEU A 3 54.28 -46.44 -2.72
N HIS A 4 54.00 -47.39 -1.83
CA HIS A 4 52.72 -47.57 -1.16
C HIS A 4 52.32 -46.39 -0.29
N ARG A 5 53.24 -45.71 0.40
CA ARG A 5 52.99 -44.52 1.22
C ARG A 5 52.69 -43.28 0.32
N MET A 6 53.34 -43.18 -0.82
CA MET A 6 53.02 -42.10 -1.80
C MET A 6 51.64 -42.25 -2.42
N MET A 7 51.22 -43.48 -2.76
CA MET A 7 49.88 -43.74 -3.30
C MET A 7 48.81 -43.51 -2.25
N MET A 8 49.01 -43.82 -1.00
CA MET A 8 48.07 -43.55 0.11
C MET A 8 47.93 -42.05 0.36
N LEU A 9 48.99 -41.28 0.35
CA LEU A 9 48.95 -39.83 0.49
C LEU A 9 48.27 -39.13 -0.68
N ALA A 10 48.48 -39.59 -1.91
CA ALA A 10 47.80 -39.06 -3.09
C ALA A 10 46.31 -39.37 -3.09
N ALA A 11 45.89 -40.56 -2.65
CA ALA A 11 44.47 -40.90 -2.49
C ALA A 11 43.76 -40.06 -1.42
N ALA A 12 44.44 -39.81 -0.28
CA ALA A 12 43.88 -38.98 0.80
C ALA A 12 43.69 -37.51 0.37
N THR A 13 44.65 -36.96 -0.40
CA THR A 13 44.53 -35.58 -0.89
C THR A 13 43.39 -35.42 -1.92
N VAL A 14 43.21 -36.42 -2.83
CA VAL A 14 42.11 -36.42 -3.79
C VAL A 14 40.73 -36.52 -3.07
N MET A 15 40.62 -37.38 -2.04
CA MET A 15 39.37 -37.45 -1.26
C MET A 15 39.06 -36.15 -0.48
N LEU A 16 40.08 -35.48 0.07
CA LEU A 16 39.88 -34.19 0.72
C LEU A 16 39.43 -33.09 -0.27
N LEU A 17 39.98 -33.07 -1.45
CA LEU A 17 39.59 -32.13 -2.52
C LEU A 17 38.17 -32.39 -2.99
N MET A 18 37.77 -33.65 -3.19
CA MET A 18 36.40 -33.99 -3.57
C MET A 18 35.39 -33.65 -2.47
N ALA A 19 35.74 -33.82 -1.20
CA ALA A 19 34.88 -33.42 -0.07
C ALA A 19 34.69 -31.90 -0.04
N SER A 20 35.74 -31.12 -0.26
CA SER A 20 35.64 -29.65 -0.26
C SER A 20 34.78 -29.12 -1.42
N VAL A 21 34.88 -29.72 -2.60
CA VAL A 21 34.06 -29.36 -3.78
C VAL A 21 32.58 -29.68 -3.54
N SER A 22 32.27 -30.81 -2.91
CA SER A 22 30.89 -31.18 -2.60
C SER A 22 30.25 -30.24 -1.54
N VAL A 23 30.99 -29.82 -0.53
CA VAL A 23 30.53 -28.85 0.47
C VAL A 23 30.28 -27.48 -0.17
N GLN A 24 31.18 -27.00 -1.00
CA GLN A 24 30.97 -25.73 -1.72
C GLN A 24 29.78 -25.76 -2.69
N ALA A 25 29.54 -26.88 -3.36
CA ALA A 25 28.37 -27.05 -4.22
C ALA A 25 27.07 -27.04 -3.42
N GLN A 26 27.04 -27.64 -2.24
CA GLN A 26 25.89 -27.62 -1.34
C GLN A 26 25.59 -26.21 -0.81
N GLU A 27 26.62 -25.46 -0.40
CA GLU A 27 26.44 -24.08 0.05
C GLU A 27 25.92 -23.16 -1.05
N LEU A 28 26.42 -23.30 -2.28
CA LEU A 28 25.92 -22.54 -3.43
C LEU A 28 24.46 -22.88 -3.78
N THR A 29 24.07 -24.13 -3.65
CA THR A 29 22.70 -24.58 -3.86
C THR A 29 21.77 -24.04 -2.79
N GLN A 30 22.19 -24.07 -1.51
CA GLN A 30 21.42 -23.48 -0.41
C GLN A 30 21.26 -21.98 -0.52
N ARG A 31 22.32 -21.24 -0.90
CA ARG A 31 22.24 -19.78 -1.15
C ARG A 31 21.27 -19.44 -2.28
N LYS A 32 21.32 -20.18 -3.39
CA LYS A 32 20.37 -20.00 -4.50
C LYS A 32 18.94 -20.32 -4.09
N HIS A 33 18.73 -21.39 -3.32
CA HIS A 33 17.39 -21.75 -2.82
C HIS A 33 16.82 -20.67 -1.89
N GLY A 34 17.64 -20.17 -0.96
CA GLY A 34 17.26 -19.07 -0.07
C GLY A 34 16.87 -17.79 -0.84
N SER A 35 17.67 -17.40 -1.83
CA SER A 35 17.39 -16.23 -2.67
C SER A 35 16.10 -16.38 -3.49
N ILE A 36 15.84 -17.57 -4.05
CA ILE A 36 14.61 -17.84 -4.81
C ILE A 36 13.37 -17.83 -3.89
N MET A 37 13.47 -18.44 -2.71
CA MET A 37 12.37 -18.43 -1.74
C MET A 37 12.05 -17.02 -1.25
N GLU A 38 13.07 -16.19 -1.03
CA GLU A 38 12.91 -14.79 -0.64
C GLU A 38 12.26 -13.97 -1.78
N GLN A 39 12.63 -14.20 -3.04
CA GLN A 39 11.99 -13.59 -4.20
C GLN A 39 10.54 -14.03 -4.38
N ILE A 40 10.23 -15.32 -4.16
CA ILE A 40 8.87 -15.85 -4.23
C ILE A 40 8.02 -15.26 -3.09
N GLN A 41 8.57 -15.16 -1.89
CA GLN A 41 7.88 -14.58 -0.75
C GLN A 41 7.62 -13.09 -0.94
N GLN A 42 8.58 -12.35 -1.51
CA GLN A 42 8.44 -10.93 -1.83
C GLN A 42 7.45 -10.70 -2.96
N SER A 43 7.41 -11.57 -3.98
CA SER A 43 6.40 -11.50 -5.04
C SER A 43 5.00 -11.91 -4.57
N ALA A 44 4.89 -12.85 -3.63
CA ALA A 44 3.61 -13.24 -3.04
C ALA A 44 3.02 -12.12 -2.15
N LEU A 45 3.85 -11.41 -1.38
CA LEU A 45 3.46 -10.23 -0.61
C LEU A 45 3.02 -9.07 -1.53
N HIS A 46 3.65 -8.93 -2.70
CA HIS A 46 3.30 -7.88 -3.67
C HIS A 46 1.99 -8.17 -4.44
N ASN A 47 1.52 -9.43 -4.42
CA ASN A 47 0.25 -9.87 -5.02
C ASN A 47 -0.89 -9.99 -3.99
N ASP A 48 -0.67 -9.65 -2.71
CA ASP A 48 -1.71 -9.58 -1.71
C ASP A 48 -2.37 -8.19 -1.73
N PRO A 49 -3.64 -8.08 -2.17
CA PRO A 49 -4.35 -6.80 -2.21
C PRO A 49 -4.43 -6.11 -0.85
N ASP A 50 -4.52 -6.87 0.23
CA ASP A 50 -4.61 -6.31 1.58
C ASP A 50 -3.27 -5.74 2.03
N ALA A 51 -2.14 -6.36 1.66
CA ALA A 51 -0.81 -5.84 1.89
C ALA A 51 -0.55 -4.55 1.09
N GLU A 52 -0.94 -4.49 -0.18
CA GLU A 52 -0.83 -3.27 -1.00
C GLU A 52 -1.63 -2.11 -0.40
N ILE A 53 -2.86 -2.37 0.03
CA ILE A 53 -3.71 -1.34 0.66
C ILE A 53 -3.10 -0.85 1.98
N LYS A 54 -2.52 -1.75 2.76
CA LYS A 54 -1.81 -1.36 3.98
C LYS A 54 -0.64 -0.42 3.68
N GLU A 55 0.20 -0.76 2.70
CA GLU A 55 1.31 0.11 2.27
C GLU A 55 0.82 1.47 1.74
N LEU A 56 -0.27 1.49 0.98
CA LEU A 56 -0.91 2.71 0.51
C LEU A 56 -1.34 3.61 1.66
N LEU A 57 -1.97 3.05 2.68
CA LEU A 57 -2.42 3.80 3.85
C LEU A 57 -1.25 4.28 4.71
N ASP A 58 -0.22 3.46 4.89
CA ASP A 58 1.02 3.86 5.57
C ASP A 58 1.70 5.00 4.81
N TYR A 59 1.77 4.94 3.49
CA TYR A 59 2.27 6.03 2.65
C TYR A 59 1.42 7.30 2.76
N ALA A 60 0.10 7.17 2.72
CA ALA A 60 -0.81 8.31 2.93
C ALA A 60 -0.58 8.97 4.30
N ALA A 61 -0.33 8.18 5.34
CA ALA A 61 -0.09 8.66 6.69
C ALA A 61 1.20 9.48 6.83
N THR A 62 2.20 9.28 5.97
CA THR A 62 3.45 10.08 5.98
C THR A 62 3.21 11.55 5.68
N PHE A 63 2.09 11.90 5.05
CA PHE A 63 1.72 13.28 4.72
C PHE A 63 0.90 13.99 5.80
N LYS A 64 0.60 13.36 6.94
CA LYS A 64 -0.15 14.02 8.03
C LYS A 64 0.49 15.37 8.40
N GLY A 65 -0.34 16.40 8.55
CA GLY A 65 0.10 17.76 8.82
C GLY A 65 0.47 18.58 7.58
N THR A 66 0.59 17.97 6.39
CA THR A 66 0.81 18.75 5.16
C THR A 66 -0.36 19.72 4.93
N ARG A 67 -0.03 21.01 4.70
CA ARG A 67 -1.04 22.07 4.56
C ARG A 67 -1.98 21.83 3.38
N TYR A 68 -3.22 22.26 3.53
CA TYR A 68 -4.16 22.33 2.41
C TYR A 68 -3.76 23.45 1.43
N ARG A 69 -3.85 23.13 0.14
CA ARG A 69 -3.57 24.08 -0.93
C ARG A 69 -4.49 23.80 -2.11
N SER A 70 -5.41 24.74 -2.39
CA SER A 70 -6.37 24.57 -3.48
C SER A 70 -5.65 24.33 -4.82
N GLY A 71 -6.07 23.33 -5.58
CA GLY A 71 -5.47 22.98 -6.86
C GLY A 71 -4.14 22.22 -6.78
N ALA A 72 -3.59 21.98 -5.58
CA ALA A 72 -2.30 21.32 -5.43
C ALA A 72 -2.40 19.80 -5.25
N SER A 73 -1.37 19.09 -5.76
CA SER A 73 -1.24 17.63 -5.70
C SER A 73 0.21 17.21 -5.47
N SER A 74 0.88 17.80 -4.48
CA SER A 74 2.29 17.49 -4.19
C SER A 74 2.57 17.57 -2.68
N PRO A 75 3.68 16.99 -2.18
CA PRO A 75 4.06 17.06 -0.76
C PRO A 75 4.23 18.49 -0.21
N LYS A 76 4.32 19.51 -1.07
CA LYS A 76 4.35 20.91 -0.66
C LYS A 76 2.97 21.48 -0.30
N GLY A 77 1.91 20.72 -0.56
CA GLY A 77 0.53 21.04 -0.24
C GLY A 77 -0.44 20.22 -1.12
N PHE A 78 -1.60 19.91 -0.58
CA PHE A 78 -2.63 19.13 -1.27
C PHE A 78 -4.00 19.81 -1.16
N ASP A 79 -4.81 19.71 -2.20
CA ASP A 79 -6.26 19.71 -2.03
C ASP A 79 -6.77 18.27 -1.85
N CYS A 80 -8.07 18.10 -1.58
CA CYS A 80 -8.62 16.79 -1.23
C CYS A 80 -8.43 15.74 -2.33
N SER A 81 -8.75 16.03 -3.57
CA SER A 81 -8.60 15.10 -4.70
C SER A 81 -7.16 15.01 -5.20
N GLY A 82 -6.36 16.05 -5.02
CA GLY A 82 -4.93 16.01 -5.28
C GLY A 82 -4.18 15.10 -4.32
N PHE A 83 -4.62 15.05 -3.07
CA PHE A 83 -4.07 14.12 -2.09
C PHE A 83 -4.37 12.66 -2.48
N THR A 84 -5.63 12.34 -2.75
CA THR A 84 -6.02 10.98 -3.16
C THR A 84 -5.33 10.56 -4.44
N SER A 85 -5.34 11.40 -5.50
CA SER A 85 -4.65 11.10 -6.76
C SER A 85 -3.15 10.86 -6.56
N TYR A 86 -2.50 11.68 -5.74
CA TYR A 86 -1.07 11.57 -5.49
C TYR A 86 -0.71 10.27 -4.76
N VAL A 87 -1.48 9.90 -3.73
CA VAL A 87 -1.26 8.66 -2.98
C VAL A 87 -1.48 7.44 -3.88
N PHE A 88 -2.61 7.38 -4.56
CA PHE A 88 -2.98 6.25 -5.40
C PHE A 88 -2.06 6.06 -6.61
N SER A 89 -1.55 7.15 -7.20
CA SER A 89 -0.62 7.07 -8.33
C SER A 89 0.70 6.36 -7.98
N LYS A 90 1.14 6.42 -6.72
CA LYS A 90 2.33 5.69 -6.26
C LYS A 90 2.15 4.17 -6.33
N PHE A 91 0.92 3.68 -6.32
CA PHE A 91 0.53 2.27 -6.36
C PHE A 91 -0.07 1.85 -7.71
N GLY A 92 0.12 2.66 -8.75
CA GLY A 92 -0.28 2.33 -10.12
C GLY A 92 -1.75 2.61 -10.45
N TYR A 93 -2.51 3.26 -9.56
CA TYR A 93 -3.88 3.68 -9.85
C TYR A 93 -3.90 5.05 -10.57
N SER A 94 -4.82 5.22 -11.50
CA SER A 94 -5.01 6.49 -12.22
C SER A 94 -6.34 7.14 -11.81
N LEU A 95 -6.31 8.05 -10.83
CA LEU A 95 -7.50 8.78 -10.41
C LEU A 95 -7.63 10.12 -11.15
N THR A 96 -8.86 10.47 -11.51
CA THR A 96 -9.18 11.78 -12.08
C THR A 96 -8.88 12.93 -11.10
N ARG A 97 -8.68 14.14 -11.63
CA ARG A 97 -8.17 15.26 -10.80
C ARG A 97 -9.21 15.84 -9.84
N SER A 98 -10.48 15.64 -10.04
CA SER A 98 -11.53 16.25 -9.21
C SER A 98 -12.26 15.24 -8.34
N SER A 99 -12.58 15.61 -7.08
CA SER A 99 -13.37 14.76 -6.19
C SER A 99 -14.74 14.37 -6.78
N ARG A 100 -15.30 15.22 -7.63
CA ARG A 100 -16.57 14.96 -8.30
C ARG A 100 -16.46 13.84 -9.34
N SER A 101 -15.34 13.75 -10.02
CA SER A 101 -15.10 12.71 -11.03
C SER A 101 -14.60 11.41 -10.41
N GLN A 102 -13.81 11.51 -9.33
CA GLN A 102 -13.21 10.36 -8.65
C GLN A 102 -14.23 9.33 -8.14
N ILE A 103 -15.47 9.70 -7.91
CA ILE A 103 -16.51 8.73 -7.54
C ILE A 103 -16.79 7.68 -8.62
N ASN A 104 -16.37 7.96 -9.85
CA ASN A 104 -16.51 7.07 -11.01
C ASN A 104 -15.18 6.37 -11.38
N ASP A 105 -14.11 6.55 -10.60
CA ASP A 105 -12.79 5.95 -10.86
C ASP A 105 -12.67 4.53 -10.28
N GLY A 106 -13.78 3.87 -10.01
CA GLY A 106 -13.83 2.53 -9.47
C GLY A 106 -15.24 2.01 -9.29
N GLU A 107 -15.35 0.85 -8.66
CA GLU A 107 -16.63 0.23 -8.36
C GLU A 107 -17.37 0.96 -7.25
N LYS A 108 -18.67 1.21 -7.44
CA LYS A 108 -19.52 1.78 -6.39
C LYS A 108 -19.56 0.86 -5.17
N VAL A 109 -19.37 1.43 -3.98
CA VAL A 109 -19.41 0.69 -2.71
C VAL A 109 -20.51 1.25 -1.81
N GLU A 110 -21.35 0.35 -1.31
CA GLU A 110 -22.35 0.71 -0.30
C GLU A 110 -21.68 0.91 1.07
N LYS A 111 -22.21 1.83 1.90
CA LYS A 111 -21.60 2.22 3.17
C LYS A 111 -21.28 1.04 4.11
N ASN A 112 -22.11 0.01 4.10
CA ASN A 112 -21.93 -1.18 4.95
C ASN A 112 -20.86 -2.16 4.42
N ASN A 113 -20.39 -1.96 3.19
CA ASN A 113 -19.40 -2.79 2.53
C ASN A 113 -18.04 -2.09 2.37
N LEU A 114 -17.86 -0.97 3.06
CA LEU A 114 -16.60 -0.23 3.06
C LEU A 114 -15.44 -1.09 3.56
N LYS A 115 -14.28 -0.86 2.95
CA LYS A 115 -12.99 -1.44 3.35
C LYS A 115 -11.91 -0.35 3.41
N PRO A 116 -10.83 -0.55 4.16
CA PRO A 116 -9.64 0.29 4.03
C PRO A 116 -9.22 0.41 2.57
N GLY A 117 -8.81 1.63 2.15
CA GLY A 117 -8.46 1.94 0.76
C GLY A 117 -9.63 2.45 -0.11
N ASP A 118 -10.89 2.27 0.29
CA ASP A 118 -12.01 2.86 -0.44
C ASP A 118 -11.99 4.40 -0.38
N LEU A 119 -12.46 5.05 -1.44
CA LEU A 119 -12.69 6.49 -1.45
C LEU A 119 -14.08 6.81 -0.94
N VAL A 120 -14.16 7.77 -0.01
CA VAL A 120 -15.42 8.28 0.54
C VAL A 120 -15.61 9.73 0.16
N PHE A 121 -16.84 10.07 -0.24
CA PHE A 121 -17.19 11.35 -0.83
C PHE A 121 -18.20 12.10 0.03
N PHE A 122 -18.00 13.41 0.12
CA PHE A 122 -18.84 14.29 0.91
C PHE A 122 -19.26 15.51 0.10
N ASN A 123 -20.41 16.09 0.47
CA ASN A 123 -20.85 17.37 -0.05
C ASN A 123 -19.83 18.48 0.27
N GLY A 124 -19.75 19.48 -0.61
CA GLY A 124 -18.97 20.68 -0.41
C GLY A 124 -19.55 21.64 0.65
N ARG A 125 -19.41 22.95 0.43
CA ARG A 125 -19.90 23.98 1.38
C ARG A 125 -21.39 23.90 1.67
N ALA A 126 -22.21 23.67 0.63
CA ALA A 126 -23.64 23.47 0.80
C ALA A 126 -23.94 21.99 1.02
N VAL A 127 -24.80 21.68 1.99
CA VAL A 127 -25.42 20.37 2.11
C VAL A 127 -26.37 20.20 0.92
N GLY A 128 -26.04 19.33 0.01
CA GLY A 128 -26.78 19.14 -1.23
C GLY A 128 -26.13 18.07 -2.12
N LYS A 129 -26.55 18.01 -3.37
CA LYS A 129 -26.22 16.91 -4.29
C LYS A 129 -24.80 16.94 -4.90
N ARG A 130 -23.98 17.97 -4.60
CA ARG A 130 -22.68 18.12 -5.28
C ARG A 130 -21.53 17.66 -4.39
N ILE A 131 -20.80 16.65 -4.85
CA ILE A 131 -19.54 16.24 -4.25
C ILE A 131 -18.55 17.40 -4.30
N GLY A 132 -17.92 17.67 -3.16
CA GLY A 132 -16.92 18.73 -3.01
C GLY A 132 -15.74 18.32 -2.13
N HIS A 133 -15.73 17.08 -1.65
CA HIS A 133 -14.66 16.56 -0.80
C HIS A 133 -14.52 15.05 -0.95
N VAL A 134 -13.30 14.53 -0.72
CA VAL A 134 -12.95 13.11 -0.79
C VAL A 134 -11.88 12.78 0.24
N GLY A 135 -11.91 11.56 0.75
CA GLY A 135 -10.87 10.97 1.60
C GLY A 135 -10.73 9.47 1.35
N ILE A 136 -9.67 8.87 1.90
CA ILE A 136 -9.35 7.45 1.81
C ILE A 136 -9.73 6.79 3.13
N VAL A 137 -10.55 5.75 3.12
CA VAL A 137 -10.91 4.97 4.31
C VAL A 137 -9.66 4.32 4.90
N THR A 138 -9.45 4.50 6.20
CA THR A 138 -8.32 3.91 6.94
C THR A 138 -8.76 2.77 7.85
N GLU A 139 -9.95 2.88 8.45
CA GLU A 139 -10.48 1.90 9.39
C GLU A 139 -12.00 1.82 9.23
N VAL A 140 -12.57 0.63 9.44
CA VAL A 140 -14.02 0.41 9.42
C VAL A 140 -14.44 -0.35 10.67
N ASP A 141 -15.45 0.18 11.38
CA ASP A 141 -16.19 -0.52 12.44
C ASP A 141 -17.54 -0.96 11.85
N SER A 142 -17.57 -2.15 11.27
CA SER A 142 -18.76 -2.67 10.60
C SER A 142 -19.93 -2.89 11.58
N ALA A 143 -19.66 -3.19 12.85
CA ALA A 143 -20.70 -3.39 13.86
C ALA A 143 -21.47 -2.10 14.14
N LYS A 144 -20.81 -0.94 14.04
CA LYS A 144 -21.43 0.38 14.26
C LYS A 144 -21.75 1.12 12.96
N GLY A 145 -21.34 0.59 11.79
CA GLY A 145 -21.46 1.30 10.51
C GLY A 145 -20.65 2.60 10.45
N GLN A 146 -19.51 2.64 11.16
CA GLN A 146 -18.63 3.79 11.28
C GLN A 146 -17.31 3.55 10.58
N PHE A 147 -16.66 4.62 10.15
CA PHE A 147 -15.33 4.54 9.55
C PHE A 147 -14.48 5.76 9.87
N LYS A 148 -13.15 5.58 9.82
CA LYS A 148 -12.18 6.66 9.80
C LYS A 148 -11.62 6.82 8.38
N PHE A 149 -11.18 8.02 8.05
CA PHE A 149 -10.61 8.30 6.74
C PHE A 149 -9.54 9.39 6.83
N ILE A 150 -8.50 9.25 6.00
CA ILE A 150 -7.45 10.26 5.83
C ILE A 150 -7.77 11.15 4.63
N HIS A 151 -7.62 12.46 4.79
CA HIS A 151 -7.95 13.43 3.76
C HIS A 151 -7.19 14.75 3.94
N ALA A 152 -7.12 15.59 2.90
CA ALA A 152 -6.65 16.96 3.03
C ALA A 152 -7.81 17.88 3.43
N SER A 153 -7.84 18.26 4.70
CA SER A 153 -8.81 19.21 5.26
C SER A 153 -8.40 20.65 4.99
N ASN A 154 -9.36 21.52 4.59
CA ASN A 154 -9.07 22.94 4.37
C ASN A 154 -8.51 23.64 5.61
N SER A 155 -8.90 23.23 6.81
CA SER A 155 -8.54 23.88 8.07
C SER A 155 -7.41 23.19 8.82
N ARG A 156 -7.24 21.86 8.62
CA ARG A 156 -6.31 21.04 9.41
C ARG A 156 -5.17 20.45 8.56
N GLY A 157 -5.18 20.66 7.24
CA GLY A 157 -4.27 19.96 6.33
C GLY A 157 -4.58 18.48 6.24
N VAL A 158 -3.58 17.65 5.89
CA VAL A 158 -3.76 16.20 5.83
C VAL A 158 -3.95 15.64 7.25
N THR A 159 -5.09 15.04 7.48
CA THR A 159 -5.53 14.56 8.82
C THR A 159 -6.45 13.36 8.71
N VAL A 160 -6.64 12.66 9.81
CA VAL A 160 -7.66 11.61 9.93
C VAL A 160 -8.89 12.19 10.61
N SER A 161 -10.06 11.88 10.07
CA SER A 161 -11.38 12.21 10.61
C SER A 161 -12.23 10.95 10.73
N THR A 162 -13.33 11.06 11.50
CA THR A 162 -14.31 9.98 11.61
C THR A 162 -15.64 10.36 10.94
N SER A 163 -16.33 9.34 10.43
CA SER A 163 -17.69 9.48 9.87
C SER A 163 -18.69 10.07 10.87
N GLU A 164 -18.40 9.98 12.17
CA GLU A 164 -19.29 10.47 13.24
C GLU A 164 -19.13 11.96 13.57
N GLU A 165 -18.05 12.60 13.07
CA GLU A 165 -17.97 14.06 13.16
C GLU A 165 -19.22 14.69 12.52
N PRO A 166 -19.97 15.58 13.23
CA PRO A 166 -21.24 16.10 12.73
C PRO A 166 -21.17 16.74 11.33
N TYR A 167 -19.99 17.26 11.00
CA TYR A 167 -19.73 17.81 9.67
C TYR A 167 -19.78 16.73 8.58
N TYR A 168 -19.10 15.60 8.74
CA TYR A 168 -19.00 14.53 7.75
C TYR A 168 -20.25 13.65 7.75
N LYS A 169 -20.83 13.37 8.92
CA LYS A 169 -22.05 12.57 9.03
C LYS A 169 -23.19 13.11 8.17
N ARG A 170 -23.38 14.44 8.18
CA ARG A 170 -24.44 15.10 7.36
C ARG A 170 -24.09 15.25 5.89
N ARG A 171 -22.84 15.07 5.51
CA ARG A 171 -22.34 15.36 4.17
C ARG A 171 -21.94 14.14 3.36
N TYR A 172 -22.00 12.96 3.95
CA TYR A 172 -21.67 11.73 3.23
C TYR A 172 -22.58 11.56 2.00
N VAL A 173 -21.98 11.26 0.85
CA VAL A 173 -22.66 11.08 -0.44
C VAL A 173 -22.58 9.64 -0.92
N GLY A 174 -21.44 9.00 -0.78
CA GLY A 174 -21.18 7.66 -1.29
C GLY A 174 -19.70 7.31 -1.25
N ALA A 175 -19.39 6.15 -1.81
CA ALA A 175 -18.02 5.64 -1.88
C ALA A 175 -17.78 4.87 -3.18
N CYS A 176 -16.50 4.76 -3.57
CA CYS A 176 -16.06 3.82 -4.60
C CYS A 176 -14.77 3.12 -4.18
N ARG A 177 -14.55 1.93 -4.71
CA ARG A 177 -13.30 1.17 -4.63
C ARG A 177 -12.53 1.39 -5.92
N PRO A 178 -11.40 2.12 -5.86
CA PRO A 178 -10.60 2.39 -7.06
C PRO A 178 -10.14 1.11 -7.75
N THR A 179 -10.10 1.15 -9.08
CA THR A 179 -9.56 0.07 -9.92
C THR A 179 -8.32 0.57 -10.67
N LYS A 180 -7.37 -0.34 -10.91
CA LYS A 180 -6.16 -0.06 -11.73
C LYS A 180 -6.48 -0.03 -13.20
#